data_ccc36888630330ada11946ef8ed98c6b
#
_entry.id   ccc36888630330ada11946ef8ed98c6b
#
_cell.length_a   1.000
_cell.length_b   1.000
_cell.length_c   1.000
_cell.angle_alpha   90.00
_cell.angle_beta   90.00
_cell.angle_gamma   90.00
#
_symmetry.space_group_name_H-M   'P 1'
#
loop_
_entity.id
_entity.type
_entity.pdbx_description
1 polymer ?
#
loop_
_entity_poly.entity_id
_entity_poly.type
_entity_poly.pdbx_seq_one_letter_code
_entity_poly.pdbx_strand_id
1 'polypeptide(L)'
;MSSTGGGRSRSLILAAMIFAVAMTFIDQTIVSIAAPKIQESLGLSNSGLQWAINSYLLALAALFAFGGRLADTAGHRRMCVLGVIIFAGASALCGATPGGGVAEAWLVAFRALQGLGGAIMFPAALAIVVQTFDLHSRGRALALFFGIAGGLTAIGPIAGGWLLQWTWRAIFWINIPIALIALVLIAVSKPVTDHRPAPMDYRGLALIVGGVGLSVFGFQQSSVWGWGNPAIEACIGAGVVLLGVFFSVERRTESPLINVRIFGNRAFTVENVILGIVMMVFIPVFFFVSVYGQIALGEKATTASLLILYFFLGFVVFAQIGGRMLDRIGAKRPVVLGCVLSAVGFALWAGKATDLHAGGQVIYIVMAGAGLGLMLGQANTDAVNRASRYSYGEATGITQTVRNYGASLGFAVLGTVLISEFRSKITSSLTAKGAPGPVASAEAAKIAQLQGGNGNVASIPAFIRADFAGATRDVLYVMAAIMAVAALVALRGLTRGVQQEEGEDGASRLASQDPDADLYPAR
;
A
#
# COMPACT_ATOMS: atom_id res chain seq x y z
N MET A 1 -35.68 15.49 20.71
CA MET A 1 -34.57 16.41 20.36
C MET A 1 -33.23 15.75 20.69
N SER A 2 -32.75 14.74 19.95
CA SER A 2 -31.44 14.10 20.19
C SER A 2 -30.74 13.53 18.91
N SER A 3 -31.24 13.81 17.72
CA SER A 3 -30.68 13.24 16.48
C SER A 3 -29.51 14.01 15.85
N THR A 4 -29.27 15.26 16.24
CA THR A 4 -28.19 16.09 15.68
C THR A 4 -26.82 15.88 16.34
N GLY A 5 -26.76 15.35 17.56
CA GLY A 5 -25.50 15.10 18.28
C GLY A 5 -24.72 13.87 17.78
N GLY A 6 -25.43 12.81 17.40
CA GLY A 6 -24.80 11.55 16.95
C GLY A 6 -24.08 11.66 15.61
N GLY A 7 -24.64 12.39 14.65
CA GLY A 7 -24.02 12.55 13.32
C GLY A 7 -22.75 13.41 13.35
N ARG A 8 -22.69 14.45 14.17
CA ARG A 8 -21.53 15.33 14.32
C ARG A 8 -20.36 14.61 15.01
N SER A 9 -20.66 13.74 15.98
CA SER A 9 -19.66 12.90 16.64
C SER A 9 -19.04 11.88 15.67
N ARG A 10 -19.86 11.20 14.86
CA ARG A 10 -19.38 10.21 13.86
C ARG A 10 -18.48 10.84 12.81
N SER A 11 -18.81 12.02 12.30
CA SER A 11 -17.97 12.75 11.33
C SER A 11 -16.62 13.18 11.93
N LEU A 12 -16.61 13.59 13.20
CA LEU A 12 -15.37 13.92 13.92
C LEU A 12 -14.47 12.70 14.11
N ILE A 13 -15.05 11.54 14.46
CA ILE A 13 -14.30 10.28 14.57
C ILE A 13 -13.69 9.90 13.22
N LEU A 14 -14.47 9.97 12.13
CA LEU A 14 -13.97 9.68 10.79
C LEU A 14 -12.81 10.62 10.40
N ALA A 15 -12.96 11.92 10.65
CA ALA A 15 -11.90 12.89 10.40
C ALA A 15 -10.63 12.57 11.23
N ALA A 16 -10.78 12.25 12.51
CA ALA A 16 -9.67 11.86 13.38
C ALA A 16 -8.90 10.66 12.83
N MET A 17 -9.61 9.63 12.36
CA MET A 17 -9.01 8.43 11.79
C MET A 17 -8.35 8.70 10.44
N ILE A 18 -8.94 9.56 9.60
CA ILE A 18 -8.32 10.00 8.33
C ILE A 18 -7.02 10.73 8.60
N PHE A 19 -6.98 11.70 9.53
CA PHE A 19 -5.74 12.40 9.88
C PHE A 19 -4.68 11.47 10.46
N ALA A 20 -5.08 10.51 11.29
CA ALA A 20 -4.16 9.52 11.83
C ALA A 20 -3.46 8.74 10.69
N VAL A 21 -4.22 8.15 9.76
CA VAL A 21 -3.63 7.34 8.69
C VAL A 21 -3.03 8.16 7.54
N ALA A 22 -3.41 9.44 7.41
CA ALA A 22 -2.88 10.35 6.39
C ALA A 22 -1.35 10.38 6.38
N MET A 23 -0.74 10.37 7.56
CA MET A 23 0.71 10.36 7.73
C MET A 23 1.36 9.18 7.02
N THR A 24 0.77 7.97 7.10
CA THR A 24 1.32 6.78 6.44
C THR A 24 1.27 6.88 4.92
N PHE A 25 0.21 7.45 4.36
CA PHE A 25 0.04 7.60 2.92
C PHE A 25 0.93 8.70 2.34
N ILE A 26 1.03 9.83 3.02
CA ILE A 26 1.93 10.94 2.62
C ILE A 26 3.39 10.46 2.67
N ASP A 27 3.77 9.79 3.75
CA ASP A 27 5.14 9.36 4.00
C ASP A 27 5.64 8.35 2.94
N GLN A 28 4.76 7.46 2.45
CA GLN A 28 5.12 6.48 1.41
C GLN A 28 5.62 7.12 0.11
N THR A 29 5.21 8.32 -0.20
CA THR A 29 5.54 8.99 -1.47
C THR A 29 6.47 10.18 -1.31
N ILE A 30 6.36 10.94 -0.22
CA ILE A 30 7.13 12.16 -0.01
C ILE A 30 8.63 11.88 0.13
N VAL A 31 9.00 10.79 0.81
CA VAL A 31 10.41 10.43 1.06
C VAL A 31 11.14 10.05 -0.23
N SER A 32 10.45 9.35 -1.15
CA SER A 32 11.02 8.95 -2.44
C SER A 32 11.46 10.16 -3.28
N ILE A 33 10.75 11.29 -3.18
CA ILE A 33 11.09 12.52 -3.90
C ILE A 33 12.25 13.25 -3.27
N ALA A 34 12.34 13.19 -1.94
CA ALA A 34 13.44 13.80 -1.20
C ALA A 34 14.72 12.95 -1.19
N ALA A 35 14.63 11.70 -1.63
CA ALA A 35 15.73 10.72 -1.56
C ALA A 35 17.07 11.24 -2.09
N PRO A 36 17.16 11.88 -3.28
CA PRO A 36 18.44 12.41 -3.77
C PRO A 36 19.03 13.50 -2.86
N LYS A 37 18.16 14.40 -2.35
CA LYS A 37 18.58 15.50 -1.48
C LYS A 37 19.03 15.01 -0.10
N ILE A 38 18.39 13.97 0.43
CA ILE A 38 18.77 13.29 1.67
C ILE A 38 20.15 12.65 1.50
N GLN A 39 20.33 11.92 0.39
CA GLN A 39 21.58 11.25 0.06
C GLN A 39 22.75 12.24 -0.02
N GLU A 40 22.59 13.32 -0.76
CA GLU A 40 23.58 14.39 -0.91
C GLU A 40 23.91 15.03 0.45
N SER A 41 22.88 15.41 1.21
CA SER A 41 23.04 16.14 2.47
C SER A 41 23.69 15.32 3.60
N LEU A 42 23.42 14.02 3.65
CA LEU A 42 23.90 13.11 4.69
C LEU A 42 25.10 12.26 4.24
N GLY A 43 25.47 12.30 2.96
CA GLY A 43 26.54 11.47 2.40
C GLY A 43 26.22 9.96 2.43
N LEU A 44 24.92 9.60 2.25
CA LEU A 44 24.50 8.20 2.34
C LEU A 44 24.99 7.40 1.13
N SER A 45 25.32 6.13 1.38
CA SER A 45 25.54 5.17 0.31
C SER A 45 24.23 4.92 -0.47
N ASN A 46 24.32 4.43 -1.71
CA ASN A 46 23.12 4.02 -2.47
C ASN A 46 22.34 2.94 -1.71
N SER A 47 23.02 2.00 -1.09
CA SER A 47 22.41 0.97 -0.24
C SER A 47 21.74 1.58 0.99
N GLY A 48 22.41 2.52 1.67
CA GLY A 48 21.86 3.20 2.84
C GLY A 48 20.59 3.99 2.55
N LEU A 49 20.54 4.67 1.40
CA LEU A 49 19.34 5.37 0.96
C LEU A 49 18.18 4.39 0.69
N GLN A 50 18.45 3.28 0.01
CA GLN A 50 17.46 2.25 -0.23
C GLN A 50 16.94 1.64 1.07
N TRP A 51 17.84 1.39 2.04
CA TRP A 51 17.44 0.91 3.35
C TRP A 51 16.62 1.93 4.13
N ALA A 52 16.93 3.22 4.03
CA ALA A 52 16.14 4.27 4.64
C ALA A 52 14.68 4.30 4.13
N ILE A 53 14.46 3.99 2.84
CA ILE A 53 13.11 3.88 2.27
C ILE A 53 12.46 2.54 2.64
N ASN A 54 13.18 1.44 2.44
CA ASN A 54 12.64 0.09 2.55
C ASN A 54 12.38 -0.34 3.99
N SER A 55 13.16 0.12 4.98
CA SER A 55 12.97 -0.25 6.38
C SER A 55 11.60 0.15 6.93
N TYR A 56 11.07 1.29 6.52
CA TYR A 56 9.72 1.71 6.84
C TYR A 56 8.66 0.74 6.26
N LEU A 57 8.75 0.46 4.96
CA LEU A 57 7.79 -0.41 4.28
C LEU A 57 7.86 -1.85 4.79
N LEU A 58 9.08 -2.33 5.05
CA LEU A 58 9.33 -3.66 5.60
C LEU A 58 8.74 -3.82 7.00
N ALA A 59 9.02 -2.87 7.90
CA ALA A 59 8.49 -2.87 9.26
C ALA A 59 6.95 -2.76 9.24
N LEU A 60 6.41 -1.90 8.38
CA LEU A 60 4.97 -1.74 8.20
C LEU A 60 4.33 -3.07 7.77
N ALA A 61 4.85 -3.72 6.72
CA ALA A 61 4.31 -4.97 6.20
C ALA A 61 4.40 -6.12 7.21
N ALA A 62 5.55 -6.30 7.86
CA ALA A 62 5.80 -7.38 8.78
C ALA A 62 4.95 -7.28 10.07
N LEU A 63 4.65 -6.05 10.51
CA LEU A 63 4.02 -5.81 11.81
C LEU A 63 2.52 -5.47 11.72
N PHE A 64 1.91 -5.39 10.54
CA PHE A 64 0.48 -5.07 10.43
C PHE A 64 -0.43 -6.06 11.14
N ALA A 65 -0.18 -7.36 10.98
CA ALA A 65 -0.98 -8.40 11.64
C ALA A 65 -0.84 -8.34 13.17
N PHE A 66 0.38 -8.09 13.65
CA PHE A 66 0.65 -7.84 15.07
C PHE A 66 -0.09 -6.59 15.57
N GLY A 67 -0.02 -5.49 14.83
CA GLY A 67 -0.70 -4.24 15.18
C GLY A 67 -2.22 -4.41 15.27
N GLY A 68 -2.82 -5.18 14.36
CA GLY A 68 -4.24 -5.55 14.40
C GLY A 68 -4.60 -6.31 15.67
N ARG A 69 -3.87 -7.37 15.98
CA ARG A 69 -4.07 -8.18 17.19
C ARG A 69 -3.87 -7.36 18.47
N LEU A 70 -2.84 -6.53 18.50
CA LEU A 70 -2.56 -5.64 19.63
C LEU A 70 -3.71 -4.63 19.85
N ALA A 71 -4.29 -4.10 18.77
CA ALA A 71 -5.43 -3.20 18.84
C ALA A 71 -6.67 -3.88 19.41
N ASP A 72 -6.94 -5.13 19.04
CA ASP A 72 -8.07 -5.90 19.57
C ASP A 72 -7.93 -6.24 21.05
N THR A 73 -6.72 -6.54 21.50
CA THR A 73 -6.47 -6.97 22.88
C THR A 73 -6.27 -5.81 23.85
N ALA A 74 -5.60 -4.74 23.42
CA ALA A 74 -5.27 -3.58 24.28
C ALA A 74 -6.20 -2.38 24.10
N GLY A 75 -7.12 -2.44 23.12
CA GLY A 75 -8.11 -1.43 22.80
C GLY A 75 -7.71 -0.50 21.66
N HIS A 76 -8.57 -0.42 20.65
CA HIS A 76 -8.32 0.29 19.39
C HIS A 76 -7.94 1.76 19.58
N ARG A 77 -8.67 2.49 20.46
CA ARG A 77 -8.37 3.91 20.73
C ARG A 77 -6.96 4.10 21.31
N ARG A 78 -6.59 3.27 22.29
CA ARG A 78 -5.26 3.35 22.94
C ARG A 78 -4.15 3.05 21.93
N MET A 79 -4.34 2.02 21.12
CA MET A 79 -3.35 1.61 20.12
C MET A 79 -3.26 2.60 18.97
N CYS A 80 -4.37 3.20 18.54
CA CYS A 80 -4.34 4.30 17.58
C CYS A 80 -3.52 5.48 18.08
N VAL A 81 -3.76 5.93 19.31
CA VAL A 81 -3.00 7.03 19.96
C VAL A 81 -1.52 6.67 20.07
N LEU A 82 -1.19 5.47 20.56
CA LEU A 82 0.18 5.01 20.71
C LEU A 82 0.89 4.97 19.36
N GLY A 83 0.23 4.43 18.33
CA GLY A 83 0.78 4.36 16.97
C GLY A 83 1.04 5.74 16.38
N VAL A 84 0.12 6.71 16.57
CA VAL A 84 0.32 8.12 16.17
C VAL A 84 1.53 8.74 16.86
N ILE A 85 1.70 8.51 18.17
CA ILE A 85 2.83 9.05 18.94
C ILE A 85 4.16 8.43 18.46
N ILE A 86 4.21 7.11 18.29
CA ILE A 86 5.40 6.42 17.81
C ILE A 86 5.75 6.91 16.40
N PHE A 87 4.77 6.98 15.50
CA PHE A 87 4.98 7.42 14.12
C PHE A 87 5.52 8.85 14.07
N ALA A 88 4.88 9.79 14.75
CA ALA A 88 5.27 11.20 14.75
C ALA A 88 6.62 11.43 15.46
N GLY A 89 6.86 10.74 16.57
CA GLY A 89 8.12 10.80 17.29
C GLY A 89 9.31 10.26 16.46
N ALA A 90 9.10 9.08 15.83
CA ALA A 90 10.09 8.52 14.92
C ALA A 90 10.33 9.42 13.70
N SER A 91 9.26 10.00 13.14
CA SER A 91 9.36 10.97 12.05
C SER A 91 10.14 12.23 12.45
N ALA A 92 9.88 12.76 13.64
CA ALA A 92 10.67 13.89 14.17
C ALA A 92 12.17 13.56 14.25
N LEU A 93 12.51 12.34 14.70
CA LEU A 93 13.88 11.86 14.80
C LEU A 93 14.53 11.56 13.43
N CYS A 94 13.74 11.11 12.43
CA CYS A 94 14.21 11.07 11.05
C CYS A 94 14.59 12.46 10.53
N GLY A 95 13.77 13.47 10.80
CA GLY A 95 14.09 14.87 10.47
C GLY A 95 15.27 15.43 11.26
N ALA A 96 15.56 14.89 12.43
CA ALA A 96 16.70 15.27 13.28
C ALA A 96 17.96 14.43 13.03
N THR A 97 18.02 13.62 11.96
CA THR A 97 19.17 12.77 11.64
C THR A 97 20.49 13.58 11.69
N PRO A 98 21.46 13.16 12.52
CA PRO A 98 22.75 13.82 12.60
C PRO A 98 23.59 13.57 11.33
N GLY A 99 24.55 14.42 11.05
CA GLY A 99 25.54 14.18 10.00
C GLY A 99 26.61 13.15 10.43
N GLY A 100 27.38 12.67 9.45
CA GLY A 100 28.51 11.77 9.68
C GLY A 100 28.16 10.28 9.72
N GLY A 101 29.08 9.45 10.21
CA GLY A 101 29.01 7.99 10.08
C GLY A 101 27.81 7.30 10.73
N VAL A 102 27.06 7.96 11.59
CA VAL A 102 25.85 7.41 12.24
C VAL A 102 24.57 7.71 11.48
N ALA A 103 24.61 8.59 10.47
CA ALA A 103 23.44 9.09 9.76
C ALA A 103 22.58 7.96 9.14
N GLU A 104 23.24 7.01 8.49
CA GLU A 104 22.58 5.88 7.83
C GLU A 104 21.85 4.98 8.83
N ALA A 105 22.57 4.52 9.87
CA ALA A 105 21.99 3.65 10.90
C ALA A 105 20.84 4.35 11.65
N TRP A 106 21.00 5.63 11.96
CA TRP A 106 19.98 6.45 12.60
C TRP A 106 18.71 6.52 11.75
N LEU A 107 18.84 6.92 10.48
CA LEU A 107 17.70 7.07 9.60
C LEU A 107 16.98 5.74 9.38
N VAL A 108 17.72 4.65 9.13
CA VAL A 108 17.14 3.30 8.96
C VAL A 108 16.40 2.84 10.21
N ALA A 109 16.98 3.01 11.40
CA ALA A 109 16.35 2.59 12.65
C ALA A 109 15.05 3.36 12.94
N PHE A 110 15.06 4.69 12.78
CA PHE A 110 13.86 5.49 13.03
C PHE A 110 12.81 5.36 11.91
N ARG A 111 13.20 5.05 10.70
CA ARG A 111 12.27 4.65 9.63
C ARG A 111 11.59 3.32 9.96
N ALA A 112 12.30 2.33 10.48
CA ALA A 112 11.70 1.08 10.94
C ALA A 112 10.74 1.32 12.12
N LEU A 113 11.12 2.18 13.09
CA LEU A 113 10.25 2.54 14.20
C LEU A 113 8.99 3.30 13.74
N GLN A 114 9.12 4.16 12.73
CA GLN A 114 8.00 4.85 12.09
C GLN A 114 7.04 3.83 11.43
N GLY A 115 7.59 2.79 10.76
CA GLY A 115 6.81 1.68 10.22
C GLY A 115 6.04 0.90 11.28
N LEU A 116 6.65 0.64 12.45
CA LEU A 116 5.96 0.03 13.60
C LEU A 116 4.79 0.91 14.07
N GLY A 117 5.00 2.23 14.21
CA GLY A 117 3.93 3.18 14.56
C GLY A 117 2.74 3.09 13.59
N GLY A 118 3.00 3.08 12.28
CA GLY A 118 2.01 2.93 11.24
C GLY A 118 1.28 1.58 11.30
N ALA A 119 2.01 0.49 11.55
CA ALA A 119 1.46 -0.86 11.66
C ALA A 119 0.48 -1.02 12.84
N ILE A 120 0.72 -0.33 13.95
CA ILE A 120 -0.18 -0.32 15.11
C ILE A 120 -1.37 0.61 14.87
N MET A 121 -1.13 1.81 14.34
CA MET A 121 -2.12 2.85 14.17
C MET A 121 -3.18 2.49 13.12
N PHE A 122 -2.77 1.98 11.98
CA PHE A 122 -3.65 1.84 10.83
C PHE A 122 -4.79 0.82 11.05
N PRO A 123 -4.54 -0.43 11.52
CA PRO A 123 -5.61 -1.38 11.82
C PRO A 123 -6.54 -0.87 12.92
N ALA A 124 -5.98 -0.22 13.94
CA ALA A 124 -6.75 0.37 15.02
C ALA A 124 -7.69 1.48 14.53
N ALA A 125 -7.20 2.38 13.66
CA ALA A 125 -8.00 3.45 13.08
C ALA A 125 -9.13 2.90 12.20
N LEU A 126 -8.85 1.90 11.38
CA LEU A 126 -9.86 1.29 10.52
C LEU A 126 -10.93 0.55 11.34
N ALA A 127 -10.53 -0.19 12.38
CA ALA A 127 -11.47 -0.85 13.29
C ALA A 127 -12.39 0.16 14.00
N ILE A 128 -11.87 1.32 14.42
CA ILE A 128 -12.67 2.42 14.97
C ILE A 128 -13.72 2.90 13.97
N VAL A 129 -13.34 3.11 12.69
CA VAL A 129 -14.30 3.52 11.65
C VAL A 129 -15.38 2.46 11.47
N VAL A 130 -14.99 1.18 11.35
CA VAL A 130 -15.94 0.07 11.14
C VAL A 130 -16.93 -0.05 12.29
N GLN A 131 -16.49 0.12 13.55
CA GLN A 131 -17.36 0.05 14.73
C GLN A 131 -18.22 1.31 14.93
N THR A 132 -17.81 2.46 14.39
CA THR A 132 -18.54 3.73 14.53
C THR A 132 -19.73 3.83 13.58
N PHE A 133 -19.67 3.19 12.42
CA PHE A 133 -20.67 3.30 11.36
C PHE A 133 -21.46 2.00 11.20
N ASP A 134 -22.79 2.14 11.17
CA ASP A 134 -23.72 1.03 10.91
C ASP A 134 -23.48 0.44 9.51
N LEU A 135 -23.84 -0.82 9.29
CA LEU A 135 -23.55 -1.56 8.06
C LEU A 135 -23.98 -0.79 6.79
N HIS A 136 -25.16 -0.14 6.81
CA HIS A 136 -25.69 0.64 5.69
C HIS A 136 -24.89 1.92 5.36
N SER A 137 -24.20 2.52 6.32
CA SER A 137 -23.42 3.76 6.15
C SER A 137 -21.90 3.50 6.11
N ARG A 138 -21.47 2.30 6.49
CA ARG A 138 -20.07 1.89 6.61
C ARG A 138 -19.34 1.92 5.28
N GLY A 139 -19.99 1.44 4.20
CA GLY A 139 -19.41 1.46 2.85
C GLY A 139 -19.02 2.87 2.42
N ARG A 140 -19.92 3.85 2.65
CA ARG A 140 -19.64 5.26 2.35
C ARG A 140 -18.55 5.86 3.25
N ALA A 141 -18.55 5.53 4.54
CA ALA A 141 -17.53 5.99 5.48
C ALA A 141 -16.13 5.47 5.10
N LEU A 142 -16.03 4.17 4.76
CA LEU A 142 -14.78 3.54 4.32
C LEU A 142 -14.34 4.04 2.95
N ALA A 143 -15.26 4.26 2.01
CA ALA A 143 -14.93 4.88 0.72
C ALA A 143 -14.36 6.29 0.90
N LEU A 144 -14.93 7.08 1.83
CA LEU A 144 -14.40 8.41 2.16
C LEU A 144 -13.03 8.30 2.86
N PHE A 145 -12.90 7.37 3.82
CA PHE A 145 -11.64 7.11 4.52
C PHE A 145 -10.50 6.75 3.55
N PHE A 146 -10.70 5.74 2.70
CA PHE A 146 -9.68 5.32 1.72
C PHE A 146 -9.53 6.32 0.56
N GLY A 147 -10.61 6.98 0.15
CA GLY A 147 -10.59 7.99 -0.92
C GLY A 147 -9.76 9.21 -0.53
N ILE A 148 -9.96 9.74 0.67
CA ILE A 148 -9.17 10.88 1.17
C ILE A 148 -7.75 10.43 1.49
N ALA A 149 -7.56 9.34 2.23
CA ALA A 149 -6.25 8.84 2.59
C ALA A 149 -5.42 8.48 1.34
N GLY A 150 -6.03 7.81 0.35
CA GLY A 150 -5.40 7.55 -0.94
C GLY A 150 -5.09 8.83 -1.71
N GLY A 151 -5.99 9.82 -1.71
CA GLY A 151 -5.75 11.13 -2.32
C GLY A 151 -4.56 11.88 -1.71
N LEU A 152 -4.33 11.72 -0.41
CA LEU A 152 -3.17 12.29 0.29
C LEU A 152 -1.84 11.68 -0.18
N THR A 153 -1.84 10.47 -0.74
CA THR A 153 -0.67 9.88 -1.40
C THR A 153 -0.20 10.74 -2.59
N ALA A 154 -1.13 11.38 -3.32
CA ALA A 154 -0.80 12.29 -4.41
C ALA A 154 -0.29 13.66 -3.91
N ILE A 155 -0.69 14.06 -2.71
CA ILE A 155 -0.20 15.31 -2.10
C ILE A 155 1.27 15.17 -1.70
N GLY A 156 1.71 13.96 -1.33
CA GLY A 156 3.10 13.69 -0.94
C GLY A 156 4.14 14.27 -1.90
N PRO A 157 4.10 13.94 -3.21
CA PRO A 157 5.00 14.50 -4.21
C PRO A 157 4.95 16.04 -4.31
N ILE A 158 3.76 16.62 -4.29
CA ILE A 158 3.58 18.07 -4.42
C ILE A 158 4.11 18.78 -3.16
N ALA A 159 3.69 18.33 -1.99
CA ALA A 159 4.15 18.87 -0.72
C ALA A 159 5.66 18.65 -0.54
N GLY A 160 6.17 17.47 -0.93
CA GLY A 160 7.59 17.14 -0.89
C GLY A 160 8.42 18.09 -1.74
N GLY A 161 8.03 18.31 -2.99
CA GLY A 161 8.69 19.25 -3.89
C GLY A 161 8.72 20.68 -3.36
N TRP A 162 7.65 21.13 -2.68
CA TRP A 162 7.58 22.43 -2.05
C TRP A 162 8.44 22.53 -0.77
N LEU A 163 8.35 21.53 0.11
CA LEU A 163 9.13 21.49 1.36
C LEU A 163 10.63 21.36 1.12
N LEU A 164 11.05 20.70 0.04
CA LEU A 164 12.45 20.58 -0.37
C LEU A 164 13.10 21.92 -0.74
N GLN A 165 12.33 22.97 -1.04
CA GLN A 165 12.85 24.31 -1.27
C GLN A 165 13.46 24.91 0.01
N TRP A 166 12.99 24.48 1.19
CA TRP A 166 13.49 24.95 2.48
C TRP A 166 14.51 23.97 3.06
N THR A 167 14.07 22.73 3.32
CA THR A 167 14.93 21.66 3.83
C THR A 167 14.29 20.30 3.59
N TRP A 168 15.10 19.30 3.29
CA TRP A 168 14.61 17.92 3.21
C TRP A 168 14.04 17.42 4.54
N ARG A 169 14.48 17.93 5.67
CA ARG A 169 14.03 17.56 7.02
C ARG A 169 12.54 17.86 7.22
N ALA A 170 12.03 18.88 6.54
CA ALA A 170 10.64 19.31 6.63
C ALA A 170 9.65 18.23 6.18
N ILE A 171 10.06 17.31 5.28
CA ILE A 171 9.20 16.18 4.84
C ILE A 171 8.85 15.22 5.98
N PHE A 172 9.72 15.11 6.97
CA PHE A 172 9.46 14.33 8.18
C PHE A 172 8.70 15.15 9.23
N TRP A 173 9.05 16.42 9.40
CA TRP A 173 8.43 17.27 10.41
C TRP A 173 6.98 17.64 10.10
N ILE A 174 6.53 17.57 8.84
CA ILE A 174 5.12 17.78 8.46
C ILE A 174 4.18 16.78 9.16
N ASN A 175 4.66 15.60 9.53
CA ASN A 175 3.88 14.62 10.25
C ASN A 175 3.53 15.06 11.69
N ILE A 176 4.32 15.97 12.30
CA ILE A 176 4.08 16.44 13.66
C ILE A 176 2.75 17.22 13.78
N PRO A 177 2.50 18.29 12.98
CA PRO A 177 1.23 18.99 13.04
C PRO A 177 0.03 18.09 12.67
N ILE A 178 0.20 17.17 11.71
CA ILE A 178 -0.85 16.21 11.34
C ILE A 178 -1.18 15.30 12.52
N ALA A 179 -0.16 14.79 13.22
CA ALA A 179 -0.33 13.95 14.41
C ALA A 179 -1.01 14.71 15.54
N LEU A 180 -0.65 15.98 15.78
CA LEU A 180 -1.29 16.82 16.81
C LEU A 180 -2.77 17.00 16.49
N ILE A 181 -3.14 17.27 15.23
CA ILE A 181 -4.55 17.36 14.82
C ILE A 181 -5.27 16.05 15.08
N ALA A 182 -4.68 14.92 14.69
CA ALA A 182 -5.26 13.59 14.92
C ALA A 182 -5.48 13.32 16.40
N LEU A 183 -4.48 13.58 17.26
CA LEU A 183 -4.56 13.37 18.70
C LEU A 183 -5.63 14.26 19.35
N VAL A 184 -5.72 15.54 18.99
CA VAL A 184 -6.76 16.45 19.45
C VAL A 184 -8.14 15.94 19.06
N LEU A 185 -8.32 15.57 17.79
CA LEU A 185 -9.60 15.04 17.32
C LEU A 185 -9.98 13.72 18.01
N ILE A 186 -9.04 12.82 18.29
CA ILE A 186 -9.27 11.58 19.05
C ILE A 186 -9.65 11.91 20.52
N ALA A 187 -8.98 12.89 21.12
CA ALA A 187 -9.26 13.31 22.49
C ALA A 187 -10.65 13.95 22.64
N VAL A 188 -11.08 14.73 21.64
CA VAL A 188 -12.40 15.39 21.62
C VAL A 188 -13.51 14.40 21.28
N SER A 189 -13.33 13.58 20.25
CA SER A 189 -14.37 12.65 19.77
C SER A 189 -14.57 11.42 20.66
N LYS A 190 -13.55 11.06 21.46
CA LYS A 190 -13.55 9.94 22.41
C LYS A 190 -14.21 8.67 21.84
N PRO A 191 -13.71 8.10 20.72
CA PRO A 191 -14.32 6.92 20.15
C PRO A 191 -14.38 5.78 21.17
N VAL A 192 -15.55 5.21 21.33
CA VAL A 192 -15.76 4.02 22.17
C VAL A 192 -15.64 2.81 21.27
N THR A 193 -14.85 1.84 21.68
CA THR A 193 -14.60 0.63 20.90
C THR A 193 -14.55 -0.58 21.83
N ASP A 194 -15.10 -1.67 21.38
CA ASP A 194 -14.99 -2.95 22.05
C ASP A 194 -13.59 -3.51 21.88
N HIS A 195 -13.08 -4.18 22.89
CA HIS A 195 -11.83 -4.91 22.84
C HIS A 195 -11.98 -6.24 23.58
N ARG A 196 -11.23 -7.22 23.17
CA ARG A 196 -11.27 -8.58 23.75
C ARG A 196 -9.87 -8.93 24.27
N PRO A 197 -9.63 -8.77 25.60
CA PRO A 197 -8.37 -9.17 26.19
C PRO A 197 -8.12 -10.66 25.95
N ALA A 198 -6.97 -11.00 25.39
CA ALA A 198 -6.53 -12.36 25.16
C ALA A 198 -5.00 -12.45 25.26
N PRO A 199 -4.42 -13.59 25.66
CA PRO A 199 -2.97 -13.73 25.70
C PRO A 199 -2.35 -13.57 24.31
N MET A 200 -1.15 -13.01 24.27
CA MET A 200 -0.41 -12.80 23.03
C MET A 200 0.35 -14.07 22.64
N ASP A 201 0.15 -14.53 21.42
CA ASP A 201 0.95 -15.61 20.86
C ASP A 201 2.28 -15.08 20.30
N TYR A 202 3.34 -15.12 21.12
CA TYR A 202 4.68 -14.70 20.72
C TYR A 202 5.32 -15.62 19.68
N ARG A 203 4.90 -16.92 19.61
CA ARG A 203 5.41 -17.87 18.60
C ARG A 203 4.83 -17.55 17.23
N GLY A 204 3.52 -17.41 17.15
CA GLY A 204 2.85 -16.94 15.93
C GLY A 204 3.38 -15.58 15.48
N LEU A 205 3.60 -14.65 16.42
CA LEU A 205 4.21 -13.35 16.13
C LEU A 205 5.60 -13.48 15.47
N ALA A 206 6.49 -14.26 16.03
CA ALA A 206 7.84 -14.45 15.49
C ALA A 206 7.80 -15.09 14.08
N LEU A 207 6.89 -16.06 13.87
CA LEU A 207 6.74 -16.74 12.59
C LEU A 207 6.19 -15.83 11.50
N ILE A 208 5.16 -15.02 11.79
CA ILE A 208 4.58 -14.14 10.78
C ILE A 208 5.51 -12.95 10.48
N VAL A 209 6.12 -12.34 11.51
CA VAL A 209 7.09 -11.25 11.32
C VAL A 209 8.30 -11.73 10.55
N GLY A 210 8.86 -12.89 10.91
CA GLY A 210 9.96 -13.50 10.17
C GLY A 210 9.57 -13.89 8.74
N GLY A 211 8.41 -14.52 8.58
CA GLY A 211 7.91 -14.99 7.29
C GLY A 211 7.62 -13.84 6.32
N VAL A 212 6.82 -12.87 6.74
CA VAL A 212 6.53 -11.67 5.93
C VAL A 212 7.80 -10.84 5.76
N GLY A 213 8.56 -10.62 6.84
CA GLY A 213 9.76 -9.80 6.82
C GLY A 213 10.81 -10.31 5.83
N LEU A 214 11.17 -11.61 5.88
CA LEU A 214 12.15 -12.19 4.98
C LEU A 214 11.69 -12.21 3.52
N SER A 215 10.42 -12.61 3.27
CA SER A 215 9.93 -12.65 1.90
C SER A 215 9.77 -11.26 1.28
N VAL A 216 9.26 -10.27 2.02
CA VAL A 216 9.17 -8.88 1.56
C VAL A 216 10.56 -8.29 1.35
N PHE A 217 11.51 -8.56 2.25
CA PHE A 217 12.91 -8.19 2.06
C PHE A 217 13.48 -8.76 0.77
N GLY A 218 13.30 -10.07 0.54
CA GLY A 218 13.75 -10.73 -0.69
C GLY A 218 13.14 -10.08 -1.94
N PHE A 219 11.83 -9.81 -1.94
CA PHE A 219 11.18 -9.12 -3.06
C PHE A 219 11.69 -7.70 -3.28
N GLN A 220 11.89 -6.91 -2.23
CA GLN A 220 12.40 -5.54 -2.37
C GLN A 220 13.83 -5.50 -2.89
N GLN A 221 14.68 -6.44 -2.47
CA GLN A 221 16.08 -6.48 -2.88
C GLN A 221 16.32 -7.20 -4.21
N SER A 222 15.36 -7.95 -4.72
CA SER A 222 15.50 -8.68 -5.99
C SER A 222 15.79 -7.77 -7.18
N SER A 223 15.26 -6.55 -7.20
CA SER A 223 15.53 -5.56 -8.25
C SER A 223 16.95 -4.98 -8.19
N VAL A 224 17.62 -5.06 -7.04
CA VAL A 224 18.97 -4.51 -6.80
C VAL A 224 20.04 -5.59 -6.90
N TRP A 225 19.85 -6.72 -6.20
CA TRP A 225 20.82 -7.83 -6.17
C TRP A 225 20.60 -8.86 -7.27
N GLY A 226 19.45 -8.79 -7.96
CA GLY A 226 19.04 -9.74 -8.99
C GLY A 226 18.37 -10.99 -8.44
N TRP A 227 17.44 -11.54 -9.21
CA TRP A 227 16.69 -12.75 -8.82
C TRP A 227 17.56 -14.01 -8.67
N GLY A 228 18.67 -14.11 -9.40
CA GLY A 228 19.62 -15.23 -9.30
C GLY A 228 20.60 -15.14 -8.12
N ASN A 229 20.42 -14.18 -7.20
CA ASN A 229 21.25 -14.08 -6.01
C ASN A 229 20.78 -15.10 -4.97
N PRO A 230 21.63 -16.06 -4.51
CA PRO A 230 21.23 -17.09 -3.55
C PRO A 230 20.66 -16.54 -2.24
N ALA A 231 21.08 -15.34 -1.80
CA ALA A 231 20.55 -14.72 -0.61
C ALA A 231 19.08 -14.29 -0.80
N ILE A 232 18.71 -13.82 -2.01
CA ILE A 232 17.32 -13.46 -2.35
C ILE A 232 16.44 -14.71 -2.36
N GLU A 233 16.88 -15.76 -3.03
CA GLU A 233 16.16 -17.04 -3.10
C GLU A 233 16.00 -17.64 -1.70
N ALA A 234 17.05 -17.61 -0.87
CA ALA A 234 17.00 -18.09 0.51
C ALA A 234 16.05 -17.27 1.38
N CYS A 235 16.05 -15.93 1.27
CA CYS A 235 15.13 -15.06 2.02
C CYS A 235 13.68 -15.31 1.63
N ILE A 236 13.36 -15.39 0.33
CA ILE A 236 11.99 -15.66 -0.14
C ILE A 236 11.57 -17.07 0.28
N GLY A 237 12.42 -18.08 0.05
CA GLY A 237 12.14 -19.47 0.40
C GLY A 237 11.94 -19.66 1.90
N ALA A 238 12.84 -19.13 2.74
CA ALA A 238 12.71 -19.16 4.19
C ALA A 238 11.44 -18.43 4.65
N GLY A 239 11.14 -17.27 4.07
CA GLY A 239 9.94 -16.50 4.36
C GLY A 239 8.67 -17.30 4.08
N VAL A 240 8.57 -17.93 2.91
CA VAL A 240 7.43 -18.79 2.53
C VAL A 240 7.31 -20.02 3.46
N VAL A 241 8.42 -20.65 3.80
CA VAL A 241 8.43 -21.78 4.75
C VAL A 241 7.92 -21.36 6.12
N LEU A 242 8.41 -20.21 6.65
CA LEU A 242 7.95 -19.67 7.94
C LEU A 242 6.45 -19.36 7.93
N LEU A 243 5.92 -18.81 6.82
CA LEU A 243 4.48 -18.60 6.67
C LEU A 243 3.71 -19.94 6.64
N GLY A 244 4.21 -20.96 5.99
CA GLY A 244 3.63 -22.30 6.01
C GLY A 244 3.61 -22.91 7.42
N VAL A 245 4.72 -22.75 8.16
CA VAL A 245 4.81 -23.16 9.57
C VAL A 245 3.85 -22.36 10.44
N PHE A 246 3.77 -21.04 10.24
CA PHE A 246 2.80 -20.15 10.89
C PHE A 246 1.37 -20.69 10.75
N PHE A 247 0.90 -20.94 9.52
CA PHE A 247 -0.44 -21.51 9.29
C PHE A 247 -0.67 -22.85 9.99
N SER A 248 0.37 -23.69 10.07
CA SER A 248 0.28 -24.99 10.71
C SER A 248 0.21 -24.90 12.23
N VAL A 249 0.97 -23.96 12.82
CA VAL A 249 1.00 -23.70 14.27
C VAL A 249 -0.31 -23.04 14.72
N GLU A 250 -0.75 -21.99 14.02
CA GLU A 250 -1.96 -21.23 14.36
C GLU A 250 -3.24 -22.09 14.34
N ARG A 251 -3.30 -23.10 13.46
CA ARG A 251 -4.44 -24.07 13.44
C ARG A 251 -4.56 -24.89 14.72
N ARG A 252 -3.48 -25.04 15.49
CA ARG A 252 -3.39 -25.87 16.70
C ARG A 252 -3.30 -25.08 17.98
N THR A 253 -3.14 -23.75 17.87
CA THR A 253 -3.00 -22.85 19.03
C THR A 253 -4.38 -22.48 19.58
N GLU A 254 -4.58 -22.60 20.90
CA GLU A 254 -5.85 -22.28 21.56
C GLU A 254 -6.21 -20.79 21.49
N SER A 255 -5.21 -19.90 21.62
CA SER A 255 -5.36 -18.45 21.50
C SER A 255 -4.44 -17.94 20.40
N PRO A 256 -4.77 -18.18 19.10
CA PRO A 256 -3.90 -17.85 17.99
C PRO A 256 -3.73 -16.34 17.83
N LEU A 257 -2.57 -15.93 17.28
CA LEU A 257 -2.33 -14.54 16.89
C LEU A 257 -3.34 -14.11 15.83
N ILE A 258 -3.54 -14.98 14.85
CA ILE A 258 -4.51 -14.85 13.76
C ILE A 258 -5.32 -16.14 13.70
N ASN A 259 -6.64 -16.02 13.80
CA ASN A 259 -7.50 -17.18 13.59
C ASN A 259 -7.53 -17.55 12.10
N VAL A 260 -6.65 -18.49 11.71
CA VAL A 260 -6.51 -18.92 10.31
C VAL A 260 -7.78 -19.55 9.74
N ARG A 261 -8.78 -19.90 10.58
CA ARG A 261 -10.11 -20.35 10.13
C ARG A 261 -10.86 -19.25 9.36
N ILE A 262 -10.50 -17.96 9.51
CA ILE A 262 -11.05 -16.86 8.72
C ILE A 262 -10.87 -17.09 7.21
N PHE A 263 -9.77 -17.74 6.80
CA PHE A 263 -9.52 -18.12 5.40
C PHE A 263 -10.42 -19.25 4.89
N GLY A 264 -11.16 -19.94 5.77
CA GLY A 264 -12.25 -20.83 5.41
C GLY A 264 -13.45 -20.08 4.81
N ASN A 265 -13.62 -18.79 5.13
CA ASN A 265 -14.57 -17.95 4.44
C ASN A 265 -14.06 -17.64 3.03
N ARG A 266 -14.63 -18.34 2.04
CA ARG A 266 -14.24 -18.20 0.63
C ARG A 266 -14.28 -16.75 0.14
N ALA A 267 -15.26 -15.98 0.57
CA ALA A 267 -15.43 -14.61 0.12
C ALA A 267 -14.31 -13.70 0.68
N PHE A 268 -13.99 -13.82 1.99
CA PHE A 268 -12.87 -13.12 2.60
C PHE A 268 -11.54 -13.46 1.91
N THR A 269 -11.30 -14.74 1.65
CA THR A 269 -10.08 -15.19 0.98
C THR A 269 -9.97 -14.66 -0.44
N VAL A 270 -11.05 -14.72 -1.22
CA VAL A 270 -11.07 -14.21 -2.60
C VAL A 270 -10.84 -12.70 -2.64
N GLU A 271 -11.48 -11.92 -1.74
CA GLU A 271 -11.25 -10.48 -1.66
C GLU A 271 -9.78 -10.15 -1.32
N ASN A 272 -9.18 -10.87 -0.38
CA ASN A 272 -7.77 -10.68 -0.04
C ASN A 272 -6.83 -11.06 -1.21
N VAL A 273 -7.13 -12.12 -1.96
CA VAL A 273 -6.37 -12.47 -3.17
C VAL A 273 -6.48 -11.36 -4.22
N ILE A 274 -7.68 -10.83 -4.45
CA ILE A 274 -7.89 -9.70 -5.38
C ILE A 274 -7.10 -8.49 -4.92
N LEU A 275 -7.20 -8.12 -3.64
CA LEU A 275 -6.47 -6.99 -3.05
C LEU A 275 -4.95 -7.17 -3.18
N GLY A 276 -4.42 -8.36 -2.94
CA GLY A 276 -3.01 -8.67 -3.14
C GLY A 276 -2.55 -8.46 -4.59
N ILE A 277 -3.32 -9.01 -5.55
CA ILE A 277 -3.03 -8.86 -6.99
C ILE A 277 -3.10 -7.38 -7.41
N VAL A 278 -4.12 -6.66 -6.98
CA VAL A 278 -4.30 -5.24 -7.33
C VAL A 278 -3.21 -4.36 -6.74
N MET A 279 -2.74 -4.67 -5.54
CA MET A 279 -1.64 -3.93 -4.93
C MET A 279 -0.30 -4.14 -5.62
N MET A 280 -0.13 -5.20 -6.40
CA MET A 280 1.04 -5.34 -7.29
C MET A 280 1.11 -4.21 -8.34
N VAL A 281 -0.01 -3.52 -8.58
CA VAL A 281 -0.10 -2.41 -9.54
C VAL A 281 -0.25 -1.07 -8.83
N PHE A 282 -1.14 -0.97 -7.84
CA PHE A 282 -1.56 0.30 -7.23
C PHE A 282 -0.42 1.09 -6.61
N ILE A 283 0.43 0.47 -5.81
CA ILE A 283 1.56 1.19 -5.17
C ILE A 283 2.70 1.44 -6.17
N PRO A 284 3.15 0.43 -6.95
CA PRO A 284 4.24 0.66 -7.90
C PRO A 284 3.92 1.68 -9.00
N VAL A 285 2.67 1.84 -9.41
CA VAL A 285 2.31 2.78 -10.48
C VAL A 285 2.78 4.21 -10.19
N PHE A 286 2.75 4.66 -8.94
CA PHE A 286 3.20 6.01 -8.57
C PHE A 286 4.68 6.20 -8.81
N PHE A 287 5.49 5.21 -8.50
CA PHE A 287 6.92 5.22 -8.76
C PHE A 287 7.19 5.24 -10.26
N PHE A 288 6.62 4.29 -11.01
CA PHE A 288 6.89 4.16 -12.45
C PHE A 288 6.40 5.37 -13.25
N VAL A 289 5.24 5.94 -12.89
CA VAL A 289 4.71 7.16 -13.52
C VAL A 289 5.61 8.37 -13.24
N SER A 290 6.08 8.51 -12.01
CA SER A 290 7.00 9.60 -11.63
C SER A 290 8.31 9.52 -12.42
N VAL A 291 8.92 8.33 -12.48
CA VAL A 291 10.18 8.10 -13.20
C VAL A 291 9.99 8.25 -14.71
N TYR A 292 8.87 7.77 -15.26
CA TYR A 292 8.51 7.97 -16.67
C TYR A 292 8.39 9.45 -17.02
N GLY A 293 7.68 10.24 -16.21
CA GLY A 293 7.54 11.67 -16.42
C GLY A 293 8.89 12.41 -16.44
N GLN A 294 9.80 11.99 -15.56
CA GLN A 294 11.11 12.62 -15.46
C GLN A 294 12.06 12.15 -16.58
N ILE A 295 12.19 10.87 -16.84
CA ILE A 295 13.18 10.33 -17.78
C ILE A 295 12.67 10.38 -19.23
N ALA A 296 11.47 9.85 -19.50
CA ALA A 296 10.96 9.77 -20.87
C ALA A 296 10.43 11.10 -21.37
N LEU A 297 9.57 11.78 -20.57
CA LEU A 297 9.01 13.07 -20.98
C LEU A 297 9.99 14.23 -20.79
N GLY A 298 11.03 14.06 -19.97
CA GLY A 298 12.03 15.10 -19.70
C GLY A 298 11.48 16.21 -18.80
N GLU A 299 10.44 15.92 -18.02
CA GLU A 299 9.77 16.89 -17.17
C GLU A 299 10.45 17.03 -15.81
N LYS A 300 10.32 18.18 -15.17
CA LYS A 300 10.72 18.36 -13.78
C LYS A 300 9.86 17.49 -12.88
N ALA A 301 10.38 17.07 -11.73
CA ALA A 301 9.65 16.24 -10.76
C ALA A 301 8.27 16.81 -10.40
N THR A 302 8.15 18.14 -10.28
CA THR A 302 6.88 18.85 -10.02
C THR A 302 5.87 18.71 -11.17
N THR A 303 6.30 18.76 -12.42
CA THR A 303 5.43 18.59 -13.60
C THR A 303 5.09 17.11 -13.79
N ALA A 304 6.06 16.21 -13.61
CA ALA A 304 5.84 14.76 -13.67
C ALA A 304 4.81 14.28 -12.64
N SER A 305 4.74 14.93 -11.46
CA SER A 305 3.74 14.60 -10.43
C SER A 305 2.29 14.96 -10.84
N LEU A 306 2.07 15.80 -11.85
CA LEU A 306 0.73 16.04 -12.40
C LEU A 306 0.13 14.80 -13.04
N LEU A 307 0.94 13.91 -13.59
CA LEU A 307 0.45 12.62 -14.11
C LEU A 307 -0.17 11.79 -12.99
N ILE A 308 0.44 11.80 -11.82
CA ILE A 308 -0.08 11.14 -10.60
C ILE A 308 -1.38 11.82 -10.15
N LEU A 309 -1.47 13.15 -10.24
CA LEU A 309 -2.68 13.89 -9.90
C LEU A 309 -3.85 13.51 -10.82
N TYR A 310 -3.63 13.38 -12.14
CA TYR A 310 -4.66 12.93 -13.07
C TYR A 310 -5.15 11.50 -12.73
N PHE A 311 -4.24 10.61 -12.38
CA PHE A 311 -4.61 9.27 -11.90
C PHE A 311 -5.50 9.33 -10.67
N PHE A 312 -5.14 10.16 -9.67
CA PHE A 312 -5.93 10.31 -8.46
C PHE A 312 -7.26 11.03 -8.67
N LEU A 313 -7.37 11.92 -9.64
CA LEU A 313 -8.65 12.54 -9.98
C LEU A 313 -9.67 11.47 -10.39
N GLY A 314 -9.28 10.56 -11.27
CA GLY A 314 -10.10 9.39 -11.62
C GLY A 314 -10.40 8.52 -10.40
N PHE A 315 -9.37 8.20 -9.61
CA PHE A 315 -9.49 7.37 -8.42
C PHE A 315 -10.51 7.91 -7.41
N VAL A 316 -10.40 9.17 -7.01
CA VAL A 316 -11.27 9.76 -5.97
C VAL A 316 -12.72 9.86 -6.42
N VAL A 317 -12.97 10.29 -7.66
CA VAL A 317 -14.33 10.39 -8.20
C VAL A 317 -15.00 9.01 -8.25
N PHE A 318 -14.31 8.02 -8.79
CA PHE A 318 -14.88 6.68 -8.95
C PHE A 318 -14.90 5.87 -7.65
N ALA A 319 -14.08 6.19 -6.65
CA ALA A 319 -14.19 5.60 -5.32
C ALA A 319 -15.55 5.93 -4.67
N GLN A 320 -16.07 7.15 -4.86
CA GLN A 320 -17.39 7.54 -4.35
C GLN A 320 -18.53 6.82 -5.09
N ILE A 321 -18.38 6.63 -6.41
CA ILE A 321 -19.34 5.87 -7.21
C ILE A 321 -19.35 4.40 -6.76
N GLY A 322 -18.17 3.81 -6.59
CA GLY A 322 -18.00 2.44 -6.12
C GLY A 322 -18.61 2.21 -4.74
N GLY A 323 -18.42 3.14 -3.78
CA GLY A 323 -19.04 3.05 -2.47
C GLY A 323 -20.56 2.99 -2.54
N ARG A 324 -21.18 3.85 -3.37
CA ARG A 324 -22.65 3.80 -3.60
C ARG A 324 -23.10 2.50 -4.29
N MET A 325 -22.26 1.96 -5.19
CA MET A 325 -22.55 0.67 -5.82
C MET A 325 -22.46 -0.47 -4.82
N LEU A 326 -21.46 -0.46 -3.93
CA LEU A 326 -21.32 -1.45 -2.87
C LEU A 326 -22.59 -1.52 -2.02
N ASP A 327 -23.08 -0.36 -1.55
CA ASP A 327 -24.27 -0.27 -0.70
C ASP A 327 -25.55 -0.74 -1.41
N ARG A 328 -25.66 -0.57 -2.74
CA ARG A 328 -26.89 -0.89 -3.49
C ARG A 328 -26.90 -2.27 -4.13
N ILE A 329 -25.78 -2.72 -4.64
CA ILE A 329 -25.71 -3.92 -5.52
C ILE A 329 -24.60 -4.90 -5.11
N GLY A 330 -23.90 -4.63 -3.97
CA GLY A 330 -22.83 -5.46 -3.44
C GLY A 330 -21.49 -5.27 -4.16
N ALA A 331 -20.45 -5.93 -3.65
CA ALA A 331 -19.04 -5.71 -4.04
C ALA A 331 -18.71 -6.24 -5.45
N LYS A 332 -19.29 -7.35 -5.88
CA LYS A 332 -18.88 -8.03 -7.11
C LYS A 332 -18.86 -7.13 -8.35
N ARG A 333 -19.93 -6.35 -8.57
CA ARG A 333 -20.05 -5.52 -9.79
C ARG A 333 -19.01 -4.40 -9.81
N PRO A 334 -18.87 -3.54 -8.76
CA PRO A 334 -17.87 -2.47 -8.78
C PRO A 334 -16.45 -3.02 -8.84
N VAL A 335 -16.15 -4.14 -8.17
CA VAL A 335 -14.81 -4.75 -8.20
C VAL A 335 -14.47 -5.27 -9.60
N VAL A 336 -15.35 -6.04 -10.24
CA VAL A 336 -15.11 -6.55 -11.60
C VAL A 336 -14.99 -5.42 -12.61
N LEU A 337 -15.93 -4.47 -12.60
CA LEU A 337 -15.90 -3.32 -13.52
C LEU A 337 -14.66 -2.46 -13.31
N GLY A 338 -14.26 -2.26 -12.06
CA GLY A 338 -13.05 -1.51 -11.72
C GLY A 338 -11.78 -2.17 -12.22
N CYS A 339 -11.64 -3.49 -12.03
CA CYS A 339 -10.50 -4.24 -12.55
C CYS A 339 -10.44 -4.20 -14.09
N VAL A 340 -11.58 -4.38 -14.78
CA VAL A 340 -11.63 -4.30 -16.25
C VAL A 340 -11.30 -2.90 -16.74
N LEU A 341 -11.89 -1.86 -16.13
CA LEU A 341 -11.64 -0.47 -16.51
C LEU A 341 -10.15 -0.10 -16.35
N SER A 342 -9.53 -0.53 -15.23
CA SER A 342 -8.10 -0.34 -15.03
C SER A 342 -7.25 -1.11 -16.04
N ALA A 343 -7.58 -2.37 -16.32
CA ALA A 343 -6.85 -3.16 -17.31
C ALA A 343 -6.87 -2.49 -18.69
N VAL A 344 -8.03 -2.05 -19.14
CA VAL A 344 -8.18 -1.31 -20.41
C VAL A 344 -7.45 0.02 -20.35
N GLY A 345 -7.55 0.76 -19.24
CA GLY A 345 -6.86 2.04 -19.04
C GLY A 345 -5.35 1.90 -19.17
N PHE A 346 -4.74 0.92 -18.49
CA PHE A 346 -3.30 0.66 -18.59
C PHE A 346 -2.89 0.19 -19.99
N ALA A 347 -3.68 -0.67 -20.64
CA ALA A 347 -3.38 -1.14 -21.99
C ALA A 347 -3.40 0.00 -23.04
N LEU A 348 -4.40 0.88 -22.97
CA LEU A 348 -4.50 2.04 -23.84
C LEU A 348 -3.41 3.07 -23.55
N TRP A 349 -3.08 3.28 -22.27
CA TRP A 349 -1.96 4.14 -21.88
C TRP A 349 -0.64 3.59 -22.40
N ALA A 350 -0.39 2.28 -22.29
CA ALA A 350 0.78 1.62 -22.86
C ALA A 350 0.93 1.92 -24.36
N GLY A 351 -0.18 1.86 -25.12
CA GLY A 351 -0.20 2.18 -26.55
C GLY A 351 0.19 3.62 -26.88
N LYS A 352 0.15 4.53 -25.90
CA LYS A 352 0.48 5.96 -26.06
C LYS A 352 1.76 6.40 -25.34
N ALA A 353 2.37 5.53 -24.53
CA ALA A 353 3.54 5.89 -23.73
C ALA A 353 4.76 6.28 -24.58
N THR A 354 4.88 5.73 -25.79
CA THR A 354 5.99 6.01 -26.71
C THR A 354 5.83 7.31 -27.52
N ASP A 355 4.64 7.93 -27.51
CA ASP A 355 4.38 9.18 -28.23
C ASP A 355 5.10 10.39 -27.58
N LEU A 356 5.60 10.23 -26.35
CA LEU A 356 6.31 11.25 -25.56
C LEU A 356 5.53 12.58 -25.37
N HIS A 357 4.20 12.52 -25.50
CA HIS A 357 3.28 13.65 -25.30
C HIS A 357 2.35 13.40 -24.14
N ALA A 358 2.54 14.14 -23.04
CA ALA A 358 1.74 13.98 -21.82
C ALA A 358 0.23 14.18 -22.07
N GLY A 359 -0.15 15.19 -22.87
CA GLY A 359 -1.56 15.53 -23.09
C GLY A 359 -2.39 14.40 -23.71
N GLY A 360 -1.83 13.64 -24.64
CA GLY A 360 -2.50 12.50 -25.28
C GLY A 360 -2.70 11.28 -24.38
N GLN A 361 -2.05 11.26 -23.20
CA GLN A 361 -2.07 10.14 -22.28
C GLN A 361 -3.07 10.34 -21.11
N VAL A 362 -3.45 11.59 -20.81
CA VAL A 362 -4.23 11.98 -19.62
C VAL A 362 -5.51 11.18 -19.47
N ILE A 363 -6.28 11.01 -20.55
CA ILE A 363 -7.56 10.29 -20.48
C ILE A 363 -7.37 8.83 -20.05
N TYR A 364 -6.32 8.17 -20.49
CA TYR A 364 -6.03 6.77 -20.15
C TYR A 364 -5.49 6.64 -18.73
N ILE A 365 -4.71 7.64 -18.26
CA ILE A 365 -4.24 7.73 -16.88
C ILE A 365 -5.43 7.89 -15.93
N VAL A 366 -6.36 8.81 -16.24
CA VAL A 366 -7.61 9.00 -15.49
C VAL A 366 -8.44 7.72 -15.48
N MET A 367 -8.54 7.03 -16.62
CA MET A 367 -9.31 5.79 -16.74
C MET A 367 -8.70 4.66 -15.88
N ALA A 368 -7.38 4.49 -15.88
CA ALA A 368 -6.69 3.52 -15.04
C ALA A 368 -6.94 3.80 -13.55
N GLY A 369 -6.83 5.08 -13.13
CA GLY A 369 -7.14 5.51 -11.78
C GLY A 369 -8.61 5.33 -11.40
N ALA A 370 -9.54 5.64 -12.31
CA ALA A 370 -10.97 5.47 -12.11
C ALA A 370 -11.35 4.01 -11.84
N GLY A 371 -10.76 3.07 -12.58
CA GLY A 371 -10.96 1.64 -12.34
C GLY A 371 -10.51 1.20 -10.96
N LEU A 372 -9.31 1.62 -10.53
CA LEU A 372 -8.81 1.31 -9.20
C LEU A 372 -9.62 1.98 -8.09
N GLY A 373 -10.10 3.21 -8.30
CA GLY A 373 -11.03 3.87 -7.39
C GLY A 373 -12.34 3.13 -7.24
N LEU A 374 -12.90 2.64 -8.36
CA LEU A 374 -14.16 1.92 -8.38
C LEU A 374 -14.12 0.60 -7.59
N MET A 375 -12.93 -0.01 -7.38
CA MET A 375 -12.84 -1.36 -6.81
C MET A 375 -12.13 -1.43 -5.45
N LEU A 376 -11.09 -0.62 -5.19
CA LEU A 376 -10.16 -0.84 -4.09
C LEU A 376 -10.81 -0.70 -2.70
N GLY A 377 -11.56 0.38 -2.48
CA GLY A 377 -12.29 0.61 -1.25
C GLY A 377 -13.38 -0.44 -1.01
N GLN A 378 -14.06 -0.82 -2.07
CA GLN A 378 -15.18 -1.75 -2.06
C GLN A 378 -14.74 -3.18 -1.74
N ALA A 379 -13.66 -3.66 -2.37
CA ALA A 379 -13.06 -4.96 -2.06
C ALA A 379 -12.56 -5.01 -0.60
N ASN A 380 -11.90 -3.94 -0.15
CA ASN A 380 -11.43 -3.87 1.23
C ASN A 380 -12.60 -3.85 2.24
N THR A 381 -13.65 -3.08 1.96
CA THR A 381 -14.85 -3.01 2.80
C THR A 381 -15.58 -4.35 2.86
N ASP A 382 -15.77 -5.00 1.71
CA ASP A 382 -16.44 -6.30 1.63
C ASP A 382 -15.64 -7.38 2.40
N ALA A 383 -14.31 -7.40 2.24
CA ALA A 383 -13.43 -8.30 2.97
C ALA A 383 -13.61 -8.16 4.49
N VAL A 384 -13.50 -6.93 5.01
CA VAL A 384 -13.62 -6.67 6.45
C VAL A 384 -15.02 -6.98 6.98
N ASN A 385 -16.09 -6.66 6.22
CA ASN A 385 -17.46 -6.94 6.62
C ASN A 385 -17.75 -8.46 6.66
N ARG A 386 -17.17 -9.25 5.76
CA ARG A 386 -17.32 -10.73 5.75
C ARG A 386 -16.57 -11.43 6.89
N ALA A 387 -15.71 -10.71 7.57
CA ALA A 387 -15.02 -11.15 8.77
C ALA A 387 -15.78 -10.81 10.06
N SER A 388 -17.08 -10.46 10.00
CA SER A 388 -17.88 -9.98 11.15
C SER A 388 -17.93 -10.93 12.35
N ARG A 389 -17.76 -12.25 12.13
CA ARG A 389 -17.64 -13.27 13.20
C ARG A 389 -16.26 -13.26 13.89
N TYR A 390 -15.27 -12.61 13.29
CA TYR A 390 -13.91 -12.49 13.79
C TYR A 390 -13.67 -11.06 14.28
N SER A 391 -12.46 -10.81 14.77
CA SER A 391 -12.07 -9.47 15.17
C SER A 391 -11.85 -8.56 13.94
N TYR A 392 -12.35 -7.33 14.00
CA TYR A 392 -12.14 -6.33 12.94
C TYR A 392 -10.66 -5.92 12.82
N GLY A 393 -9.94 -5.84 13.93
CA GLY A 393 -8.51 -5.53 13.93
C GLY A 393 -7.70 -6.64 13.28
N GLU A 394 -8.03 -7.89 13.58
CA GLU A 394 -7.41 -9.07 12.98
C GLU A 394 -7.66 -9.12 11.46
N ALA A 395 -8.92 -9.03 11.03
CA ALA A 395 -9.28 -9.01 9.61
C ALA A 395 -8.57 -7.87 8.85
N THR A 396 -8.51 -6.70 9.45
CA THR A 396 -7.82 -5.53 8.89
C THR A 396 -6.31 -5.75 8.83
N GLY A 397 -5.70 -6.30 9.89
CA GLY A 397 -4.28 -6.62 9.95
C GLY A 397 -3.88 -7.60 8.83
N ILE A 398 -4.66 -8.67 8.64
CA ILE A 398 -4.48 -9.63 7.55
C ILE A 398 -4.55 -8.94 6.19
N THR A 399 -5.63 -8.19 5.97
CA THR A 399 -5.86 -7.53 4.68
C THR A 399 -4.75 -6.54 4.34
N GLN A 400 -4.25 -5.77 5.31
CA GLN A 400 -3.14 -4.85 5.09
C GLN A 400 -1.80 -5.57 4.89
N THR A 401 -1.57 -6.69 5.58
CA THR A 401 -0.38 -7.52 5.33
C THR A 401 -0.38 -8.05 3.89
N VAL A 402 -1.51 -8.62 3.42
CA VAL A 402 -1.66 -9.11 2.04
C VAL A 402 -1.46 -8.00 1.02
N ARG A 403 -1.99 -6.82 1.26
CA ARG A 403 -1.82 -5.64 0.39
C ARG A 403 -0.37 -5.20 0.28
N ASN A 404 0.35 -5.10 1.39
CA ASN A 404 1.75 -4.70 1.37
C ASN A 404 2.66 -5.78 0.78
N TYR A 405 2.33 -7.05 1.02
CA TYR A 405 3.01 -8.17 0.39
C TYR A 405 2.84 -8.13 -1.14
N GLY A 406 1.61 -7.91 -1.61
CA GLY A 406 1.31 -7.71 -3.02
C GLY A 406 2.06 -6.54 -3.64
N ALA A 407 2.09 -5.38 -2.96
CA ALA A 407 2.84 -4.22 -3.41
C ALA A 407 4.35 -4.51 -3.55
N SER A 408 4.95 -5.21 -2.58
CA SER A 408 6.37 -5.60 -2.62
C SER A 408 6.66 -6.54 -3.79
N LEU A 409 5.79 -7.53 -4.02
CA LEU A 409 5.89 -8.42 -5.17
C LEU A 409 5.73 -7.63 -6.50
N GLY A 410 4.83 -6.67 -6.53
CA GLY A 410 4.64 -5.77 -7.67
C GLY A 410 5.89 -4.98 -8.02
N PHE A 411 6.54 -4.36 -7.04
CA PHE A 411 7.82 -3.66 -7.26
C PHE A 411 8.89 -4.59 -7.78
N ALA A 412 9.00 -5.81 -7.25
CA ALA A 412 9.96 -6.81 -7.71
C ALA A 412 9.74 -7.19 -9.17
N VAL A 413 8.51 -7.56 -9.53
CA VAL A 413 8.16 -8.03 -10.88
C VAL A 413 8.24 -6.89 -11.89
N LEU A 414 7.57 -5.78 -11.63
CA LEU A 414 7.52 -4.64 -12.55
C LEU A 414 8.87 -3.94 -12.67
N GLY A 415 9.64 -3.86 -11.57
CA GLY A 415 11.00 -3.34 -11.58
C GLY A 415 11.94 -4.19 -12.42
N THR A 416 11.85 -5.51 -12.30
CA THR A 416 12.62 -6.44 -13.14
C THR A 416 12.28 -6.29 -14.61
N VAL A 417 10.98 -6.19 -14.95
CA VAL A 417 10.53 -5.95 -16.33
C VAL A 417 11.10 -4.64 -16.86
N LEU A 418 10.99 -3.54 -16.08
CA LEU A 418 11.51 -2.23 -16.50
C LEU A 418 13.01 -2.28 -16.78
N ILE A 419 13.81 -2.82 -15.84
CA ILE A 419 15.27 -2.85 -15.96
C ILE A 419 15.70 -3.74 -17.13
N SER A 420 15.08 -4.92 -17.26
CA SER A 420 15.37 -5.90 -18.32
C SER A 420 15.07 -5.31 -19.71
N GLU A 421 13.86 -4.77 -19.91
CA GLU A 421 13.42 -4.19 -21.17
C GLU A 421 14.23 -2.93 -21.53
N PHE A 422 14.49 -2.07 -20.54
CA PHE A 422 15.29 -0.87 -20.77
C PHE A 422 16.72 -1.22 -21.17
N ARG A 423 17.36 -2.17 -20.48
CA ARG A 423 18.69 -2.65 -20.84
C ARG A 423 18.72 -3.25 -22.25
N SER A 424 17.73 -4.05 -22.60
CA SER A 424 17.60 -4.67 -23.94
C SER A 424 17.49 -3.61 -25.03
N LYS A 425 16.61 -2.61 -24.85
CA LYS A 425 16.38 -1.53 -25.81
C LYS A 425 17.60 -0.62 -25.98
N ILE A 426 18.27 -0.22 -24.88
CA ILE A 426 19.52 0.55 -24.97
C ILE A 426 20.61 -0.23 -25.69
N THR A 427 20.77 -1.53 -25.38
CA THR A 427 21.75 -2.36 -26.06
C THR A 427 21.49 -2.36 -27.57
N SER A 428 20.25 -2.55 -28.00
CA SER A 428 19.84 -2.51 -29.39
C SER A 428 20.12 -1.15 -30.05
N SER A 429 19.78 -0.05 -29.35
CA SER A 429 20.02 1.32 -29.86
C SER A 429 21.51 1.64 -29.98
N LEU A 430 22.35 1.22 -29.04
CA LEU A 430 23.80 1.41 -29.11
C LEU A 430 24.43 0.58 -30.20
N THR A 431 23.99 -0.68 -30.38
CA THR A 431 24.46 -1.55 -31.46
C THR A 431 24.08 -0.99 -32.83
N ALA A 432 22.85 -0.46 -32.97
CA ALA A 432 22.42 0.21 -34.22
C ALA A 432 23.26 1.47 -34.55
N LYS A 433 23.86 2.09 -33.54
CA LYS A 433 24.79 3.23 -33.69
C LYS A 433 26.24 2.80 -33.92
N GLY A 434 26.51 1.50 -34.09
CA GLY A 434 27.83 0.96 -34.41
C GLY A 434 28.67 0.54 -33.20
N ALA A 435 28.13 0.53 -31.99
CA ALA A 435 28.87 0.03 -30.83
C ALA A 435 28.98 -1.51 -30.87
N PRO A 436 30.17 -2.09 -30.62
CA PRO A 436 30.31 -3.55 -30.52
C PRO A 436 29.40 -4.13 -29.43
N GLY A 437 28.75 -5.28 -29.67
CA GLY A 437 27.76 -5.88 -28.80
C GLY A 437 28.19 -5.99 -27.33
N PRO A 438 29.41 -6.47 -26.99
CA PRO A 438 29.87 -6.51 -25.60
C PRO A 438 29.98 -5.12 -24.94
N VAL A 439 30.40 -4.09 -25.69
CA VAL A 439 30.53 -2.71 -25.21
C VAL A 439 29.13 -2.11 -25.02
N ALA A 440 28.23 -2.31 -25.98
CA ALA A 440 26.85 -1.85 -25.90
C ALA A 440 26.11 -2.43 -24.68
N SER A 441 26.30 -3.73 -24.39
CA SER A 441 25.67 -4.38 -23.24
C SER A 441 26.24 -3.92 -21.90
N ALA A 442 27.54 -3.66 -21.81
CA ALA A 442 28.18 -3.13 -20.60
C ALA A 442 27.74 -1.69 -20.32
N GLU A 443 27.66 -0.84 -21.35
CA GLU A 443 27.21 0.55 -21.23
C GLU A 443 25.71 0.63 -20.90
N ALA A 444 24.88 -0.22 -21.52
CA ALA A 444 23.46 -0.34 -21.21
C ALA A 444 23.23 -0.74 -19.75
N ALA A 445 24.06 -1.64 -19.20
CA ALA A 445 23.97 -2.03 -17.80
C ALA A 445 24.28 -0.86 -16.85
N LYS A 446 25.28 -0.04 -17.16
CA LYS A 446 25.61 1.16 -16.40
C LYS A 446 24.48 2.20 -16.45
N ILE A 447 23.95 2.48 -17.65
CA ILE A 447 22.85 3.43 -17.85
C ILE A 447 21.60 2.96 -17.09
N ALA A 448 21.28 1.68 -17.14
CA ALA A 448 20.13 1.12 -16.43
C ALA A 448 20.26 1.22 -14.89
N GLN A 449 21.48 1.20 -14.35
CA GLN A 449 21.73 1.39 -12.90
C GLN A 449 21.69 2.86 -12.47
N LEU A 450 21.90 3.81 -13.38
CA LEU A 450 21.89 5.25 -13.08
C LEU A 450 20.48 5.85 -12.92
N GLN A 451 19.42 5.08 -13.06
CA GLN A 451 18.02 5.52 -12.97
C GLN A 451 17.60 6.18 -11.64
N GLY A 452 18.42 6.15 -10.61
CA GLY A 452 18.16 6.78 -9.31
C GLY A 452 19.03 8.00 -9.00
N GLY A 453 19.91 8.43 -9.89
CA GLY A 453 20.91 9.45 -9.57
C GLY A 453 20.73 10.76 -10.33
N ASN A 454 21.13 11.86 -9.68
CA ASN A 454 21.13 13.28 -10.01
C ASN A 454 21.64 13.71 -11.41
N GLY A 455 21.21 13.05 -12.49
CA GLY A 455 21.44 13.52 -13.85
C GLY A 455 20.53 14.72 -14.14
N ASN A 456 21.12 15.82 -14.64
CA ASN A 456 20.36 16.94 -15.17
C ASN A 456 19.46 16.41 -16.29
N VAL A 457 18.15 16.30 -16.02
CA VAL A 457 17.15 15.68 -16.91
C VAL A 457 17.17 16.29 -18.32
N ALA A 458 17.60 17.54 -18.42
CA ALA A 458 17.75 18.25 -19.69
C ALA A 458 18.88 17.68 -20.60
N SER A 459 19.78 16.85 -20.07
CA SER A 459 20.91 16.27 -20.80
C SER A 459 20.71 14.81 -21.26
N ILE A 460 19.55 14.21 -20.99
CA ILE A 460 19.28 12.82 -21.38
C ILE A 460 19.10 12.72 -22.90
N PRO A 461 19.93 11.95 -23.63
CA PRO A 461 19.82 11.77 -25.06
C PRO A 461 18.44 11.26 -25.50
N ALA A 462 17.94 11.74 -26.65
CA ALA A 462 16.61 11.42 -27.14
C ALA A 462 16.36 9.89 -27.29
N PHE A 463 17.38 9.13 -27.69
CA PHE A 463 17.24 7.68 -27.82
C PHE A 463 17.06 6.99 -26.47
N ILE A 464 17.72 7.44 -25.40
CA ILE A 464 17.54 6.92 -24.05
C ILE A 464 16.11 7.20 -23.55
N ARG A 465 15.59 8.39 -23.83
CA ARG A 465 14.20 8.76 -23.52
C ARG A 465 13.20 7.86 -24.24
N ALA A 466 13.42 7.59 -25.52
CA ALA A 466 12.57 6.70 -26.33
C ALA A 466 12.66 5.24 -25.85
N ASP A 467 13.86 4.75 -25.55
CA ASP A 467 14.09 3.40 -25.02
C ASP A 467 13.42 3.22 -23.64
N PHE A 468 13.50 4.24 -22.78
CA PHE A 468 12.84 4.24 -21.48
C PHE A 468 11.31 4.26 -21.61
N ALA A 469 10.77 5.05 -22.53
CA ALA A 469 9.34 5.07 -22.83
C ALA A 469 8.86 3.70 -23.35
N GLY A 470 9.65 3.05 -24.21
CA GLY A 470 9.39 1.70 -24.67
C GLY A 470 9.41 0.64 -23.55
N ALA A 471 10.35 0.74 -22.62
CA ALA A 471 10.38 -0.14 -21.44
C ALA A 471 9.19 0.10 -20.52
N THR A 472 8.82 1.37 -20.30
CA THR A 472 7.63 1.73 -19.50
C THR A 472 6.34 1.24 -20.14
N ARG A 473 6.23 1.30 -21.48
CA ARG A 473 5.12 0.70 -22.22
C ARG A 473 4.92 -0.77 -21.87
N ASP A 474 6.01 -1.52 -21.84
CA ASP A 474 5.96 -2.96 -21.56
C ASP A 474 5.56 -3.23 -20.10
N VAL A 475 6.03 -2.40 -19.15
CA VAL A 475 5.56 -2.41 -17.75
C VAL A 475 4.05 -2.15 -17.65
N LEU A 476 3.53 -1.16 -18.39
CA LEU A 476 2.09 -0.84 -18.40
C LEU A 476 1.25 -1.99 -18.96
N TYR A 477 1.74 -2.72 -19.97
CA TYR A 477 1.07 -3.94 -20.44
C TYR A 477 1.06 -5.05 -19.39
N VAL A 478 2.14 -5.22 -18.62
CA VAL A 478 2.16 -6.17 -17.50
C VAL A 478 1.17 -5.75 -16.42
N MET A 479 1.07 -4.45 -16.09
CA MET A 479 0.05 -3.93 -15.17
C MET A 479 -1.37 -4.22 -15.69
N ALA A 480 -1.62 -4.04 -16.97
CA ALA A 480 -2.91 -4.36 -17.59
C ALA A 480 -3.23 -5.85 -17.46
N ALA A 481 -2.26 -6.73 -17.71
CA ALA A 481 -2.42 -8.18 -17.56
C ALA A 481 -2.72 -8.59 -16.11
N ILE A 482 -2.00 -8.01 -15.13
CA ILE A 482 -2.27 -8.24 -13.70
C ILE A 482 -3.70 -7.83 -13.35
N MET A 483 -4.17 -6.67 -13.82
CA MET A 483 -5.54 -6.21 -13.58
C MET A 483 -6.59 -7.09 -14.27
N ALA A 484 -6.29 -7.64 -15.45
CA ALA A 484 -7.16 -8.61 -16.13
C ALA A 484 -7.26 -9.93 -15.34
N VAL A 485 -6.15 -10.41 -14.75
CA VAL A 485 -6.17 -11.57 -13.85
C VAL A 485 -7.02 -11.27 -12.61
N ALA A 486 -6.88 -10.09 -12.00
CA ALA A 486 -7.72 -9.68 -10.87
C ALA A 486 -9.22 -9.67 -11.26
N ALA A 487 -9.56 -9.18 -12.46
CA ALA A 487 -10.93 -9.20 -12.98
C ALA A 487 -11.49 -10.63 -13.11
N LEU A 488 -10.69 -11.58 -13.62
CA LEU A 488 -11.07 -12.99 -13.73
C LEU A 488 -11.28 -13.65 -12.37
N VAL A 489 -10.40 -13.38 -11.41
CA VAL A 489 -10.55 -13.88 -10.03
C VAL A 489 -11.81 -13.30 -9.40
N ALA A 490 -12.06 -12.00 -9.55
CA ALA A 490 -13.26 -11.33 -9.04
C ALA A 490 -14.55 -11.89 -9.69
N LEU A 491 -14.54 -12.08 -11.01
CA LEU A 491 -15.69 -12.59 -11.75
C LEU A 491 -16.11 -14.00 -11.29
N ARG A 492 -15.12 -14.88 -11.04
CA ARG A 492 -15.37 -16.28 -10.65
C ARG A 492 -15.52 -16.47 -9.14
N GLY A 493 -14.82 -15.67 -8.34
CA GLY A 493 -14.71 -15.89 -6.90
C GLY A 493 -15.71 -15.13 -6.06
N LEU A 494 -16.13 -13.90 -6.48
CA LEU A 494 -17.06 -13.08 -5.70
C LEU A 494 -18.52 -13.51 -5.89
N THR A 495 -19.26 -13.47 -4.78
CA THR A 495 -20.72 -13.71 -4.77
C THR A 495 -21.49 -12.44 -5.13
N ARG A 496 -22.70 -12.58 -5.66
CA ARG A 496 -23.62 -11.47 -5.94
C ARG A 496 -24.44 -11.14 -4.69
N GLY A 497 -24.89 -9.90 -4.60
CA GLY A 497 -25.81 -9.42 -3.57
C GLY A 497 -25.16 -8.50 -2.55
N VAL A 498 -25.99 -7.76 -1.84
CA VAL A 498 -25.62 -6.90 -0.73
C VAL A 498 -25.49 -7.77 0.53
N GLN A 499 -24.54 -7.49 1.39
CA GLN A 499 -24.48 -8.12 2.70
C GLN A 499 -25.70 -7.73 3.53
N GLN A 500 -26.40 -8.72 4.07
CA GLN A 500 -27.46 -8.51 5.05
C GLN A 500 -26.88 -8.70 6.45
N GLU A 501 -27.29 -7.87 7.40
CA GLU A 501 -27.09 -8.19 8.80
C GLU A 501 -27.85 -9.49 9.06
N GLU A 502 -27.12 -10.54 9.49
CA GLU A 502 -27.78 -11.72 10.08
C GLU A 502 -28.49 -11.20 11.33
N GLY A 503 -29.82 -11.06 11.27
CA GLY A 503 -30.62 -10.77 12.44
C GLY A 503 -30.39 -11.85 13.50
N GLU A 504 -30.66 -11.55 14.78
CA GLU A 504 -30.50 -12.49 15.89
C GLU A 504 -31.13 -13.87 15.63
N ASP A 505 -32.15 -13.95 14.77
CA ASP A 505 -32.77 -15.21 14.31
C ASP A 505 -31.88 -16.04 13.36
N GLY A 506 -31.01 -15.41 12.58
CA GLY A 506 -30.04 -16.11 11.70
C GLY A 506 -28.88 -16.68 12.50
N ALA A 507 -28.43 -15.96 13.52
CA ALA A 507 -27.36 -16.40 14.42
C ALA A 507 -27.80 -17.62 15.25
N SER A 508 -29.08 -17.67 15.70
CA SER A 508 -29.61 -18.80 16.47
C SER A 508 -29.78 -20.07 15.61
N ARG A 509 -30.13 -19.95 14.33
CA ARG A 509 -30.25 -21.10 13.42
C ARG A 509 -28.91 -21.70 13.01
N LEU A 510 -27.87 -20.89 12.90
CA LEU A 510 -26.51 -21.35 12.57
C LEU A 510 -25.78 -21.89 13.82
N ALA A 511 -26.03 -21.33 15.00
CA ALA A 511 -25.51 -21.88 16.25
C ALA A 511 -26.06 -23.28 16.53
N SER A 512 -27.30 -23.57 16.09
CA SER A 512 -27.90 -24.92 16.23
C SER A 512 -27.40 -25.95 15.20
N GLN A 513 -26.64 -25.53 14.17
CA GLN A 513 -26.07 -26.39 13.13
C GLN A 513 -24.53 -26.54 13.24
N ASP A 514 -23.88 -25.81 14.14
CA ASP A 514 -22.42 -25.84 14.33
C ASP A 514 -22.12 -26.74 15.55
N PRO A 515 -21.51 -27.92 15.37
CA PRO A 515 -21.14 -28.80 16.48
C PRO A 515 -20.10 -28.16 17.43
N ASP A 516 -19.45 -27.07 17.05
CA ASP A 516 -18.46 -26.33 17.86
C ASP A 516 -19.04 -25.07 18.52
N ALA A 517 -20.37 -24.83 18.46
CA ALA A 517 -21.03 -23.64 19.00
C ALA A 517 -20.88 -23.50 20.54
N ASP A 518 -20.61 -24.57 21.24
CA ASP A 518 -20.41 -24.58 22.70
C ASP A 518 -19.04 -24.00 23.15
N LEU A 519 -18.12 -23.75 22.21
CA LEU A 519 -16.80 -23.20 22.52
C LEU A 519 -16.79 -21.65 22.64
N TYR A 520 -17.85 -20.99 22.22
CA TYR A 520 -17.97 -19.53 22.30
C TYR A 520 -19.39 -19.10 22.71
N PRO A 521 -19.75 -19.12 24.00
CA PRO A 521 -21.04 -18.63 24.44
C PRO A 521 -21.16 -17.13 24.09
N ALA A 522 -22.25 -16.78 23.44
CA ALA A 522 -22.63 -15.39 23.19
C ALA A 522 -22.80 -14.67 24.54
N ARG A 523 -21.97 -13.68 24.79
CA ARG A 523 -22.18 -12.64 25.79
C ARG A 523 -21.97 -11.27 25.15
#